data_dadef4421e5f832dcbd6be84b26fb2ea
#
_entry.id   dadef4421e5f832dcbd6be84b26fb2ea
#
_cell.length_a   1.000
_cell.length_b   1.000
_cell.length_c   1.000
_cell.angle_alpha   90.00
_cell.angle_beta   90.00
_cell.angle_gamma   90.00
#
_symmetry.space_group_name_H-M   'P 1'
#
loop_
_entity.id
_entity.type
_entity.pdbx_description
1 polymer ?
#
loop_
_entity_poly.entity_id
_entity_poly.type
_entity_poly.pdbx_seq_one_letter_code
_entity_poly.pdbx_strand_id
1 'polypeptide(L)' 'MRFWELSNKDVINCKNGHRLGCVGDLEIDVCKLCITDFYVPTGGKYCGCLGKKSEYKIPVGAVIRIGV' A
#
# COMPACT_ATOMS: atom_id res chain seq x y z
N MET A 1 10.49 -9.20 -7.80
CA MET A 1 9.01 -8.96 -7.79
C MET A 1 8.69 -7.69 -8.55
N ARG A 2 7.74 -7.76 -9.44
CA ARG A 2 7.26 -6.59 -10.16
C ARG A 2 6.19 -5.89 -9.34
N PHE A 3 6.00 -4.59 -9.59
CA PHE A 3 4.94 -3.84 -8.90
C PHE A 3 3.56 -4.45 -9.15
N TRP A 4 3.32 -4.94 -10.35
CA TRP A 4 2.07 -5.61 -10.70
C TRP A 4 1.78 -6.78 -9.74
N GLU A 5 2.81 -7.55 -9.41
CA GLU A 5 2.66 -8.67 -8.47
C GLU A 5 2.36 -8.16 -7.06
N LEU A 6 3.09 -7.12 -6.64
CA LEU A 6 2.88 -6.53 -5.33
C LEU A 6 1.46 -5.98 -5.20
N SER A 7 0.96 -5.32 -6.23
CA SER A 7 -0.36 -4.70 -6.20
C SER A 7 -1.51 -5.71 -6.14
N ASN A 8 -1.22 -6.98 -6.42
CA ASN A 8 -2.22 -8.04 -6.32
C ASN A 8 -2.18 -8.79 -4.98
N LYS A 9 -1.29 -8.40 -4.08
CA LYS A 9 -1.19 -9.03 -2.76
C LYS A 9 -2.00 -8.25 -1.74
N ASP A 10 -2.56 -8.96 -0.79
CA ASP A 10 -3.30 -8.35 0.30
C ASP A 10 -2.34 -7.74 1.32
N VAL A 11 -2.70 -6.55 1.78
CA VAL A 11 -2.00 -5.90 2.88
C VAL A 11 -2.79 -6.20 4.15
N ILE A 12 -2.12 -6.85 5.09
CA ILE A 12 -2.74 -7.31 6.34
C ILE A 12 -2.06 -6.62 7.52
N ASN A 13 -2.87 -6.09 8.43
CA ASN A 13 -2.36 -5.58 9.69
C ASN A 13 -2.09 -6.76 10.62
N CYS A 14 -0.83 -7.01 10.92
CA CYS A 14 -0.43 -8.17 11.72
C CYS A 14 -0.95 -8.15 13.16
N LYS A 15 -1.26 -6.95 13.68
CA LYS A 15 -1.72 -6.83 15.07
C LYS A 15 -3.14 -7.32 15.26
N ASN A 16 -3.98 -7.09 14.27
CA ASN A 16 -5.41 -7.44 14.39
C ASN A 16 -5.90 -8.36 13.27
N GLY A 17 -5.06 -8.69 12.31
CA GLY A 17 -5.41 -9.54 11.20
C GLY A 17 -6.33 -8.89 10.16
N HIS A 18 -6.59 -7.61 10.28
CA HIS A 18 -7.48 -6.93 9.34
C HIS A 18 -6.79 -6.71 8.00
N ARG A 19 -7.53 -6.98 6.94
CA ARG A 19 -7.10 -6.72 5.59
C ARG A 19 -7.33 -5.26 5.26
N LEU A 20 -6.26 -4.57 4.90
CA LEU A 20 -6.33 -3.15 4.56
C LEU A 20 -6.66 -2.92 3.09
N GLY A 21 -6.32 -3.85 2.24
CA GLY A 21 -6.51 -3.75 0.80
C GLY A 21 -5.25 -4.17 0.05
N CYS A 22 -5.05 -3.60 -1.12
CA CYS A 22 -3.88 -3.87 -1.93
C CYS A 22 -3.08 -2.58 -2.15
N VAL A 23 -1.79 -2.72 -2.39
CA VAL A 23 -0.94 -1.56 -2.69
C VAL A 23 -1.37 -0.96 -4.02
N GLY A 24 -1.65 0.33 -4.01
CA GLY A 24 -2.04 1.05 -5.22
C GLY A 24 -0.99 2.02 -5.73
N ASP A 25 -0.04 2.39 -4.90
CA ASP A 25 0.98 3.35 -5.28
C ASP A 25 2.19 3.23 -4.35
N LEU A 26 3.28 3.87 -4.72
CA LEU A 26 4.54 3.84 -3.99
C LEU A 26 5.10 5.24 -3.84
N GLU A 27 5.80 5.46 -2.74
CA GLU A 27 6.63 6.63 -2.56
C GLU A 27 8.09 6.23 -2.78
N ILE A 28 8.78 6.92 -3.66
CA ILE A 28 10.17 6.62 -4.00
C ILE A 28 11.05 7.81 -3.64
N ASP A 29 12.12 7.54 -2.91
CA ASP A 29 13.16 8.53 -2.67
C ASP A 29 14.09 8.51 -3.88
N VAL A 30 14.00 9.53 -4.73
CA VAL A 30 14.76 9.56 -5.98
C VAL A 30 16.25 9.77 -5.75
N CYS A 31 16.64 10.33 -4.62
CA CYS A 31 18.05 10.52 -4.28
C CYS A 31 18.70 9.19 -3.88
N LYS A 32 17.99 8.39 -3.12
CA LYS A 32 18.48 7.09 -2.64
C LYS A 32 18.05 5.94 -3.54
N LEU A 33 17.16 6.21 -4.50
CA LEU A 33 16.62 5.23 -5.43
C LEU A 33 16.01 4.03 -4.68
N CYS A 34 15.22 4.32 -3.67
CA CYS A 34 14.57 3.27 -2.90
C CYS A 34 13.13 3.66 -2.57
N ILE A 35 12.33 2.64 -2.29
CA ILE A 35 10.94 2.82 -1.89
C ILE A 35 10.92 3.17 -0.41
N THR A 36 10.19 4.20 -0.04
CA THR A 36 10.06 4.63 1.35
C THR A 36 8.72 4.26 1.94
N ASP A 37 7.67 4.25 1.15
CA ASP A 37 6.32 3.99 1.63
C ASP A 37 5.49 3.27 0.58
N PHE A 38 4.44 2.60 1.06
CA PHE A 38 3.41 2.03 0.22
C PHE A 38 2.11 2.76 0.49
N TYR A 39 1.31 3.00 -0.55
CA TYR A 39 -0.02 3.58 -0.42
C TYR A 39 -1.08 2.53 -0.69
N VAL A 40 -2.02 2.39 0.23
CA VAL A 40 -3.13 1.45 0.12
C VAL A 40 -4.42 2.25 0.10
N PRO A 41 -5.13 2.30 -1.05
CA PRO A 41 -6.37 3.05 -1.13
C PRO A 41 -7.42 2.48 -0.17
N THR A 42 -8.17 3.37 0.46
CA THR A 42 -9.29 3.01 1.30
C THR A 42 -10.59 3.36 0.61
N GLY A 43 -11.69 2.82 1.09
CA GLY A 43 -13.00 3.19 0.56
C GLY A 43 -13.33 2.62 -0.81
N GLY A 44 -12.44 1.85 -1.38
CA GLY A 44 -12.69 1.15 -2.63
C GLY A 44 -13.03 2.05 -3.79
N LYS A 45 -13.90 1.57 -4.65
CA LYS A 45 -14.26 2.22 -5.93
C LYS A 45 -14.93 3.56 -5.76
N TYR A 46 -15.54 3.79 -4.64
CA TYR A 46 -16.43 4.94 -4.47
C TYR A 46 -15.73 6.19 -4.01
N CYS A 47 -14.53 6.06 -3.57
CA CYS A 47 -13.74 7.20 -3.12
C CYS A 47 -13.60 8.27 -4.18
N GLY A 48 -13.37 7.87 -5.40
CA GLY A 48 -13.19 8.79 -6.50
C GLY A 48 -14.42 9.64 -6.80
N CYS A 49 -15.59 9.12 -6.52
CA CYS A 49 -16.85 9.82 -6.78
C CYS A 49 -17.01 11.06 -5.92
N LEU A 50 -16.37 11.09 -4.77
CA LEU A 50 -16.46 12.20 -3.83
C LEU A 50 -15.32 13.19 -4.01
N GLY A 51 -14.43 12.94 -4.94
CA GLY A 51 -13.29 13.79 -5.17
C GLY A 51 -12.22 13.73 -4.11
N LYS A 52 -12.38 12.88 -3.12
CA LYS A 52 -11.39 12.68 -2.07
C LYS A 52 -10.86 11.27 -2.15
N LYS A 53 -9.54 11.19 -2.21
CA LYS A 53 -8.86 9.91 -2.11
C LYS A 53 -8.33 9.77 -0.70
N SER A 54 -8.80 8.77 0.00
CA SER A 54 -8.21 8.37 1.27
C SER A 54 -7.34 7.17 1.03
N GLU A 55 -6.17 7.17 1.63
CA GLU A 55 -5.28 6.03 1.51
C GLU A 55 -4.42 5.92 2.76
N TYR A 56 -4.01 4.70 3.07
CA TYR A 56 -3.04 4.47 4.12
C TYR A 56 -1.65 4.68 3.55
N LYS A 57 -0.82 5.41 4.26
CA LYS A 57 0.59 5.54 3.95
C LYS A 57 1.37 4.64 4.91
N ILE A 58 1.95 3.60 4.39
CA ILE A 58 2.62 2.59 5.21
C ILE A 58 4.12 2.67 4.97
N PRO A 59 4.90 3.09 5.98
CA PRO A 59 6.36 3.13 5.83
C PRO A 59 6.92 1.75 5.56
N VAL A 60 7.91 1.69 4.69
CA VAL A 60 8.58 0.43 4.38
C VAL A 60 9.13 -0.25 5.63
N GLY A 61 9.60 0.56 6.59
CA GLY A 61 10.11 0.02 7.85
C GLY A 61 9.07 -0.71 8.70
N ALA A 62 7.79 -0.47 8.44
CA ALA A 62 6.71 -1.17 9.16
C ALA A 62 6.33 -2.48 8.49
N VAL A 63 6.87 -2.76 7.32
CA VAL A 63 6.56 -3.98 6.57
C VAL A 63 7.42 -5.12 7.14
N ILE A 64 6.75 -6.15 7.62
CA ILE A 64 7.43 -7.31 8.21
C ILE A 64 7.77 -8.32 7.13
N ARG A 65 6.84 -8.54 6.20
CA ARG A 65 7.00 -9.57 5.19
C ARG A 65 6.19 -9.23 3.95
N ILE A 66 6.74 -9.53 2.79
CA ILE A 66 6.05 -9.46 1.51
C ILE A 66 6.02 -10.87 0.95
N GLY A 67 4.86 -11.27 0.50
CA GLY A 67 4.74 -12.58 -0.12
C GLY A 67 3.60 -13.36 0.43
N VAL A 68 3.69 -14.62 0.22
CA VAL A 68 2.63 -15.55 0.56
C VAL A 68 2.64 -15.87 2.03
#